data_b7a12e8470196c68acf889ff9c6e6748
#
_entry.id   b7a12e8470196c68acf889ff9c6e6748
#
_cell.length_a   1.000
_cell.length_b   1.000
_cell.length_c   1.000
_cell.angle_alpha   90.00
_cell.angle_beta   90.00
_cell.angle_gamma   90.00
#
_symmetry.space_group_name_H-M   'P 1'
#
loop_
_entity.id
_entity.type
_entity.pdbx_description
1 polymer ?
#
loop_
_entity_poly.entity_id
_entity_poly.type
_entity_poly.pdbx_seq_one_letter_code
_entity_poly.pdbx_strand_id
1 'polypeptide(L)'
;MFTIGLSLYPTAINYMAGGVGSENYGAWQNWLVAFFTLAVVTALNHFGKGIWKLASILIGIIAGYIVSIPFGMVNLSSVGEAGMFQVPEFMHFGIEFEISSCVAIGLLFAINSVQAIGDYSATTIGAMNRTPKDGELQSGIVAYGLTNILNACFGCLPTATYSQNVGIVTTTKVINRCVLGLAAVILAVAGIVPKFSALLTTIPQCVLGGATVSVFASIAMTGMKLVASAEMDYRNSSIVGLAAALGVGVSQATAALSTFPAWVTTIFGKSPVVLATIIAVALNVILPKSRDEKKEEERKQKEVEEQLERDHKEFSE
;
A
#
# COMPACT_ATOMS: atom_id res chain seq x y z
N MET A 1 4.72 2.08 6.37
CA MET A 1 4.82 2.79 5.09
C MET A 1 6.26 2.97 4.62
N PHE A 2 7.14 3.62 5.38
CA PHE A 2 8.54 3.81 5.00
C PHE A 2 9.25 2.50 4.63
N THR A 3 9.20 1.51 5.51
CA THR A 3 9.77 0.16 5.29
C THR A 3 9.16 -0.55 4.09
N ILE A 4 7.84 -0.42 3.88
CA ILE A 4 7.15 -0.99 2.70
C ILE A 4 7.73 -0.41 1.42
N GLY A 5 7.79 0.92 1.31
CA GLY A 5 8.33 1.58 0.13
C GLY A 5 9.75 1.12 -0.20
N LEU A 6 10.62 1.08 0.81
CA LEU A 6 12.02 0.66 0.64
C LEU A 6 12.14 -0.81 0.21
N SER A 7 11.33 -1.70 0.80
CA SER A 7 11.39 -3.14 0.51
C SER A 7 10.90 -3.49 -0.90
N LEU A 8 10.12 -2.61 -1.53
CA LEU A 8 9.59 -2.82 -2.88
C LEU A 8 10.53 -2.31 -3.99
N TYR A 9 11.58 -1.55 -3.66
CA TYR A 9 12.52 -1.06 -4.68
C TYR A 9 13.19 -2.17 -5.50
N PRO A 10 13.71 -3.26 -4.90
CA PRO A 10 14.28 -4.36 -5.68
C PRO A 10 13.25 -5.00 -6.62
N THR A 11 12.00 -5.13 -6.20
CA THR A 11 10.92 -5.65 -7.04
C THR A 11 10.67 -4.74 -8.24
N ALA A 12 10.63 -3.42 -8.04
CA ALA A 12 10.46 -2.48 -9.13
C ALA A 12 11.63 -2.53 -10.11
N ILE A 13 12.87 -2.61 -9.61
CA ILE A 13 14.07 -2.74 -10.45
C ILE A 13 14.07 -4.05 -11.22
N ASN A 14 13.67 -5.16 -10.60
CA ASN A 14 13.52 -6.44 -11.30
C ASN A 14 12.48 -6.35 -12.42
N TYR A 15 11.38 -5.64 -12.21
CA TYR A 15 10.40 -5.39 -13.27
C TYR A 15 10.98 -4.50 -14.39
N MET A 16 11.71 -3.43 -14.05
CA MET A 16 12.40 -2.59 -15.04
C MET A 16 13.36 -3.39 -15.91
N ALA A 17 14.03 -4.39 -15.32
CA ALA A 17 14.91 -5.30 -16.04
C ALA A 17 14.17 -6.32 -16.92
N GLY A 18 12.85 -6.38 -16.87
CA GLY A 18 12.03 -7.29 -17.68
C GLY A 18 11.41 -8.45 -16.92
N GLY A 19 11.57 -8.50 -15.56
CA GLY A 19 11.03 -9.53 -14.70
C GLY A 19 11.96 -10.73 -14.49
N VAL A 20 12.06 -11.15 -13.25
CA VAL A 20 12.91 -12.31 -12.86
C VAL A 20 12.42 -13.57 -13.57
N GLY A 21 13.32 -14.28 -14.24
CA GLY A 21 13.03 -15.51 -14.96
C GLY A 21 12.61 -15.32 -16.43
N SER A 22 12.55 -14.10 -16.94
CA SER A 22 12.37 -13.86 -18.38
C SER A 22 13.68 -14.11 -19.14
N GLU A 23 13.59 -14.67 -20.36
CA GLU A 23 14.75 -14.90 -21.24
C GLU A 23 15.55 -13.62 -21.55
N ASN A 24 14.85 -12.48 -21.59
CA ASN A 24 15.42 -11.17 -21.89
C ASN A 24 15.67 -10.33 -20.63
N TYR A 25 15.83 -10.95 -19.45
CA TYR A 25 16.12 -10.23 -18.20
C TYR A 25 17.42 -9.43 -18.31
N GLY A 26 17.36 -8.14 -18.00
CA GLY A 26 18.49 -7.23 -18.07
C GLY A 26 18.80 -6.68 -19.46
N ALA A 27 18.04 -7.05 -20.50
CA ALA A 27 18.23 -6.52 -21.85
C ALA A 27 18.08 -4.99 -21.88
N TRP A 28 18.90 -4.32 -22.69
CA TRP A 28 18.91 -2.85 -22.79
C TRP A 28 17.57 -2.27 -23.25
N GLN A 29 16.81 -3.02 -24.06
CA GLN A 29 15.47 -2.63 -24.52
C GLN A 29 14.50 -2.47 -23.34
N ASN A 30 14.55 -3.40 -22.35
CA ASN A 30 13.73 -3.32 -21.15
C ASN A 30 14.01 -2.05 -20.36
N TRP A 31 15.28 -1.72 -20.18
CA TRP A 31 15.71 -0.51 -19.49
C TRP A 31 15.27 0.76 -20.22
N LEU A 32 15.41 0.79 -21.55
CA LEU A 32 14.98 1.94 -22.36
C LEU A 32 13.48 2.21 -22.19
N VAL A 33 12.65 1.16 -22.34
CA VAL A 33 11.19 1.29 -22.18
C VAL A 33 10.83 1.67 -20.75
N ALA A 34 11.48 1.08 -19.76
CA ALA A 34 11.24 1.38 -18.35
C ALA A 34 11.59 2.84 -18.01
N PHE A 35 12.77 3.33 -18.43
CA PHE A 35 13.17 4.72 -18.21
C PHE A 35 12.29 5.70 -18.98
N PHE A 36 11.86 5.38 -20.19
CA PHE A 36 10.90 6.19 -20.92
C PHE A 36 9.58 6.30 -20.16
N THR A 37 9.04 5.17 -19.68
CA THR A 37 7.82 5.16 -18.89
C THR A 37 7.97 5.99 -17.61
N LEU A 38 9.07 5.81 -16.89
CA LEU A 38 9.38 6.57 -15.67
C LEU A 38 9.48 8.08 -15.97
N ALA A 39 10.13 8.46 -17.05
CA ALA A 39 10.28 9.86 -17.46
C ALA A 39 8.91 10.50 -17.75
N VAL A 40 8.03 9.79 -18.49
CA VAL A 40 6.67 10.27 -18.77
C VAL A 40 5.85 10.43 -17.49
N VAL A 41 5.87 9.41 -16.61
CA VAL A 41 5.16 9.47 -15.32
C VAL A 41 5.66 10.64 -14.49
N THR A 42 6.97 10.80 -14.38
CA THR A 42 7.60 11.86 -13.56
C THR A 42 7.31 13.24 -14.15
N ALA A 43 7.41 13.41 -15.45
CA ALA A 43 7.10 14.65 -16.13
C ALA A 43 5.63 15.06 -15.94
N LEU A 44 4.70 14.14 -16.13
CA LEU A 44 3.27 14.41 -15.91
C LEU A 44 2.94 14.68 -14.43
N ASN A 45 3.60 14.01 -13.54
CA ASN A 45 3.38 14.23 -12.09
C ASN A 45 3.89 15.60 -11.63
N HIS A 46 5.01 16.09 -12.20
CA HIS A 46 5.61 17.39 -11.84
C HIS A 46 5.01 18.55 -12.61
N PHE A 47 4.85 18.42 -13.92
CA PHE A 47 4.42 19.51 -14.80
C PHE A 47 2.93 19.44 -15.16
N GLY A 48 2.29 18.28 -14.98
CA GLY A 48 0.86 18.09 -15.25
C GLY A 48 -0.02 18.89 -14.28
N LYS A 49 -1.15 19.38 -14.78
CA LYS A 49 -2.18 20.06 -13.99
C LYS A 49 -3.50 19.29 -14.05
N GLY A 50 -4.27 19.31 -12.94
CA GLY A 50 -5.57 18.67 -12.88
C GLY A 50 -5.54 17.18 -13.20
N ILE A 51 -6.34 16.75 -14.15
CA ILE A 51 -6.52 15.33 -14.52
C ILE A 51 -5.21 14.70 -15.04
N TRP A 52 -4.37 15.43 -15.76
CA TRP A 52 -3.10 14.94 -16.29
C TRP A 52 -2.12 14.51 -15.20
N LYS A 53 -2.09 15.24 -14.10
CA LYS A 53 -1.29 14.88 -12.92
C LYS A 53 -1.85 13.64 -12.23
N LEU A 54 -3.17 13.57 -12.05
CA LEU A 54 -3.84 12.43 -11.39
C LEU A 54 -3.72 11.14 -12.19
N ALA A 55 -3.81 11.22 -13.52
CA ALA A 55 -3.69 10.09 -14.43
C ALA A 55 -2.26 9.80 -14.91
N SER A 56 -1.24 10.47 -14.34
CA SER A 56 0.16 10.39 -14.79
C SER A 56 0.68 8.96 -14.92
N ILE A 57 0.36 8.10 -13.95
CA ILE A 57 0.78 6.69 -13.94
C ILE A 57 0.11 5.93 -15.08
N LEU A 58 -1.20 6.10 -15.27
CA LEU A 58 -1.95 5.43 -16.34
C LEU A 58 -1.45 5.87 -17.72
N ILE A 59 -1.26 7.18 -17.91
CA ILE A 59 -0.75 7.74 -19.18
C ILE A 59 0.67 7.25 -19.44
N GLY A 60 1.51 7.17 -18.41
CA GLY A 60 2.87 6.63 -18.51
C GLY A 60 2.87 5.16 -18.92
N ILE A 61 1.99 4.33 -18.33
CA ILE A 61 1.85 2.92 -18.71
C ILE A 61 1.40 2.81 -20.17
N ILE A 62 0.40 3.59 -20.61
CA ILE A 62 -0.07 3.58 -22.01
C ILE A 62 1.06 4.01 -22.95
N ALA A 63 1.79 5.07 -22.63
CA ALA A 63 2.91 5.53 -23.46
C ALA A 63 4.03 4.49 -23.52
N GLY A 64 4.41 3.88 -22.41
CA GLY A 64 5.39 2.80 -22.33
C GLY A 64 4.94 1.56 -23.12
N TYR A 65 3.66 1.21 -23.03
CA TYR A 65 3.06 0.12 -23.79
C TYR A 65 3.18 0.36 -25.30
N ILE A 66 2.84 1.56 -25.77
CA ILE A 66 2.97 1.92 -27.20
C ILE A 66 4.42 1.81 -27.67
N VAL A 67 5.38 2.30 -26.87
CA VAL A 67 6.81 2.21 -27.19
C VAL A 67 7.32 0.77 -27.17
N SER A 68 6.73 -0.12 -26.37
CA SER A 68 7.14 -1.53 -26.32
C SER A 68 6.72 -2.36 -27.54
N ILE A 69 5.72 -1.91 -28.32
CA ILE A 69 5.24 -2.60 -29.53
C ILE A 69 6.34 -2.78 -30.61
N PRO A 70 7.10 -1.74 -31.01
CA PRO A 70 8.17 -1.88 -32.01
C PRO A 70 9.30 -2.84 -31.58
N PHE A 71 9.49 -3.03 -30.27
CA PHE A 71 10.48 -3.96 -29.74
C PHE A 71 9.98 -5.42 -29.68
N GLY A 72 8.74 -5.69 -30.12
CA GLY A 72 8.17 -7.04 -30.12
C GLY A 72 7.90 -7.61 -28.72
N MET A 73 7.80 -6.75 -27.69
CA MET A 73 7.59 -7.17 -26.31
C MET A 73 6.13 -7.48 -25.97
N VAL A 74 5.20 -7.12 -26.85
CA VAL A 74 3.76 -7.27 -26.65
C VAL A 74 3.26 -8.50 -27.37
N ASN A 75 2.68 -9.43 -26.62
CA ASN A 75 2.02 -10.61 -27.19
C ASN A 75 0.52 -10.50 -27.03
N LEU A 76 -0.21 -10.34 -28.13
CA LEU A 76 -1.67 -10.18 -28.15
C LEU A 76 -2.41 -11.53 -28.33
N SER A 77 -1.72 -12.67 -28.43
CA SER A 77 -2.37 -13.97 -28.65
C SER A 77 -3.35 -14.30 -27.53
N SER A 78 -2.98 -14.07 -26.28
CA SER A 78 -3.83 -14.30 -25.11
C SER A 78 -5.11 -13.46 -25.09
N VAL A 79 -5.11 -12.27 -25.71
CA VAL A 79 -6.32 -11.45 -25.87
C VAL A 79 -7.29 -12.04 -26.90
N GLY A 80 -6.74 -12.67 -27.94
CA GLY A 80 -7.54 -13.37 -28.96
C GLY A 80 -8.25 -14.61 -28.41
N GLU A 81 -7.57 -15.36 -27.56
CA GLU A 81 -8.07 -16.58 -26.93
C GLU A 81 -9.01 -16.33 -25.75
N ALA A 82 -8.97 -15.15 -25.14
CA ALA A 82 -9.80 -14.80 -24.00
C ALA A 82 -11.29 -14.74 -24.37
N GLY A 83 -12.12 -15.34 -23.52
CA GLY A 83 -13.57 -15.30 -23.65
C GLY A 83 -14.14 -13.88 -23.54
N MET A 84 -15.38 -13.69 -23.96
CA MET A 84 -16.07 -12.40 -23.87
C MET A 84 -16.67 -12.16 -22.47
N PHE A 85 -16.99 -13.22 -21.75
CA PHE A 85 -17.68 -13.14 -20.47
C PHE A 85 -17.26 -14.30 -19.57
N GLN A 86 -16.96 -14.00 -18.32
CA GLN A 86 -16.65 -14.98 -17.29
C GLN A 86 -17.22 -14.51 -15.95
N VAL A 87 -17.99 -15.38 -15.32
CA VAL A 87 -18.49 -15.14 -13.97
C VAL A 87 -17.45 -15.60 -12.96
N PRO A 88 -17.15 -14.80 -11.92
CA PRO A 88 -16.26 -15.25 -10.84
C PRO A 88 -16.79 -16.51 -10.18
N GLU A 89 -15.94 -17.51 -10.02
CA GLU A 89 -16.28 -18.75 -9.34
C GLU A 89 -16.18 -18.57 -7.82
N PHE A 90 -17.22 -18.99 -7.11
CA PHE A 90 -17.23 -18.94 -5.65
C PHE A 90 -16.38 -20.09 -5.08
N MET A 91 -15.45 -19.78 -4.19
CA MET A 91 -14.56 -20.74 -3.51
C MET A 91 -13.73 -21.64 -4.44
N HIS A 92 -13.29 -21.13 -5.59
CA HIS A 92 -12.52 -21.87 -6.59
C HIS A 92 -11.25 -22.55 -6.02
N PHE A 93 -10.55 -21.92 -5.08
CA PHE A 93 -9.32 -22.46 -4.48
C PHE A 93 -9.55 -23.31 -3.22
N GLY A 94 -10.80 -23.44 -2.75
CA GLY A 94 -11.09 -24.07 -1.47
C GLY A 94 -10.62 -23.25 -0.27
N ILE A 95 -10.72 -23.84 0.93
CA ILE A 95 -10.23 -23.22 2.17
C ILE A 95 -9.30 -24.19 2.86
N GLU A 96 -8.05 -23.76 3.08
CA GLU A 96 -7.06 -24.45 3.89
C GLU A 96 -6.61 -23.54 5.03
N PHE A 97 -6.51 -24.11 6.24
CA PHE A 97 -6.05 -23.38 7.41
C PHE A 97 -4.63 -23.81 7.77
N GLU A 98 -3.67 -22.97 7.48
CA GLU A 98 -2.31 -23.08 7.97
C GLU A 98 -2.07 -22.05 9.07
N ILE A 99 -1.75 -22.48 10.29
CA ILE A 99 -1.63 -21.63 11.47
C ILE A 99 -0.58 -20.52 11.26
N SER A 100 0.57 -20.83 10.65
CA SER A 100 1.63 -19.84 10.40
C SER A 100 1.18 -18.72 9.46
N SER A 101 0.48 -19.09 8.39
CA SER A 101 -0.09 -18.14 7.42
C SER A 101 -1.22 -17.31 8.04
N CYS A 102 -2.08 -17.92 8.85
CA CYS A 102 -3.15 -17.22 9.56
C CYS A 102 -2.59 -16.16 10.52
N VAL A 103 -1.54 -16.49 11.29
CA VAL A 103 -0.89 -15.54 12.21
C VAL A 103 -0.24 -14.39 11.42
N ALA A 104 0.50 -14.69 10.35
CA ALA A 104 1.17 -13.69 9.54
C ALA A 104 0.16 -12.72 8.89
N ILE A 105 -0.91 -13.24 8.29
CA ILE A 105 -1.96 -12.44 7.68
C ILE A 105 -2.73 -11.65 8.74
N GLY A 106 -3.04 -12.25 9.90
CA GLY A 106 -3.70 -11.57 11.02
C GLY A 106 -2.92 -10.36 11.51
N LEU A 107 -1.59 -10.48 11.67
CA LEU A 107 -0.72 -9.35 12.02
C LEU A 107 -0.72 -8.26 10.93
N LEU A 108 -0.68 -8.64 9.65
CA LEU A 108 -0.77 -7.69 8.55
C LEU A 108 -2.11 -6.94 8.55
N PHE A 109 -3.21 -7.63 8.80
CA PHE A 109 -4.53 -6.99 8.91
C PHE A 109 -4.63 -6.03 10.10
N ALA A 110 -4.03 -6.37 11.25
CA ALA A 110 -3.97 -5.46 12.39
C ALA A 110 -3.21 -4.16 12.04
N ILE A 111 -2.05 -4.28 11.40
CA ILE A 111 -1.25 -3.13 10.94
C ILE A 111 -2.02 -2.30 9.90
N ASN A 112 -2.64 -2.97 8.91
CA ASN A 112 -3.44 -2.30 7.88
C ASN A 112 -4.68 -1.61 8.46
N SER A 113 -5.27 -2.14 9.53
CA SER A 113 -6.41 -1.49 10.21
C SER A 113 -6.00 -0.16 10.83
N VAL A 114 -4.81 -0.08 11.44
CA VAL A 114 -4.27 1.18 11.96
C VAL A 114 -4.03 2.18 10.82
N GLN A 115 -3.47 1.72 9.69
CA GLN A 115 -3.30 2.54 8.50
C GLN A 115 -4.67 3.03 7.97
N ALA A 116 -5.67 2.16 7.90
CA ALA A 116 -7.01 2.49 7.42
C ALA A 116 -7.66 3.59 8.28
N ILE A 117 -7.51 3.55 9.60
CA ILE A 117 -7.99 4.63 10.50
C ILE A 117 -7.33 5.96 10.12
N GLY A 118 -6.01 5.94 9.86
CA GLY A 118 -5.28 7.12 9.40
C GLY A 118 -5.79 7.66 8.06
N ASP A 119 -6.03 6.79 7.09
CA ASP A 119 -6.52 7.16 5.76
C ASP A 119 -7.96 7.69 5.81
N TYR A 120 -8.84 7.10 6.62
CA TYR A 120 -10.21 7.58 6.83
C TYR A 120 -10.23 8.95 7.51
N SER A 121 -9.37 9.13 8.52
CA SER A 121 -9.24 10.41 9.21
C SER A 121 -8.71 11.49 8.26
N ALA A 122 -7.64 11.19 7.52
CA ALA A 122 -7.06 12.12 6.55
C ALA A 122 -8.03 12.48 5.42
N THR A 123 -8.85 11.52 4.95
CA THR A 123 -9.89 11.76 3.94
C THR A 123 -10.99 12.67 4.49
N THR A 124 -11.45 12.41 5.71
CA THR A 124 -12.54 13.19 6.33
C THR A 124 -12.07 14.61 6.61
N ILE A 125 -10.89 14.79 7.16
CA ILE A 125 -10.32 16.12 7.43
C ILE A 125 -10.01 16.84 6.11
N GLY A 126 -9.33 16.15 5.18
CA GLY A 126 -8.86 16.76 3.96
C GLY A 126 -9.97 17.09 2.95
N ALA A 127 -10.98 16.24 2.81
CA ALA A 127 -12.05 16.42 1.83
C ALA A 127 -13.31 17.06 2.38
N MET A 128 -13.69 16.73 3.63
CA MET A 128 -14.93 17.20 4.26
C MET A 128 -14.72 18.35 5.26
N ASN A 129 -13.47 18.72 5.56
CA ASN A 129 -13.08 19.77 6.51
C ASN A 129 -13.71 19.58 7.92
N ARG A 130 -13.83 18.34 8.38
CA ARG A 130 -14.29 17.98 9.72
C ARG A 130 -13.51 16.81 10.29
N THR A 131 -13.53 16.66 11.59
CA THR A 131 -12.99 15.46 12.26
C THR A 131 -13.93 14.27 12.05
N PRO A 132 -13.40 13.05 11.88
CA PRO A 132 -14.22 11.84 11.82
C PRO A 132 -14.83 11.57 13.21
N LYS A 133 -16.03 10.98 13.23
CA LYS A 133 -16.65 10.47 14.45
C LYS A 133 -16.15 9.04 14.70
N ASP A 134 -16.02 8.63 15.96
CA ASP A 134 -15.57 7.28 16.32
C ASP A 134 -16.41 6.18 15.69
N GLY A 135 -17.74 6.36 15.62
CA GLY A 135 -18.64 5.41 14.96
C GLY A 135 -18.40 5.29 13.44
N GLU A 136 -17.91 6.35 12.77
CA GLU A 136 -17.56 6.30 11.34
C GLU A 136 -16.28 5.50 11.12
N LEU A 137 -15.27 5.69 11.99
CA LEU A 137 -14.02 4.92 11.94
C LEU A 137 -14.29 3.44 12.23
N GLN A 138 -15.08 3.14 13.25
CA GLN A 138 -15.46 1.78 13.60
C GLN A 138 -16.21 1.09 12.47
N SER A 139 -17.21 1.75 11.89
CA SER A 139 -17.98 1.24 10.75
C SER A 139 -17.09 1.03 9.52
N GLY A 140 -16.11 1.91 9.29
CA GLY A 140 -15.12 1.79 8.22
C GLY A 140 -14.26 0.54 8.36
N ILE A 141 -13.77 0.24 9.57
CA ILE A 141 -12.98 -0.97 9.83
C ILE A 141 -13.81 -2.24 9.69
N VAL A 142 -15.06 -2.24 10.16
CA VAL A 142 -15.98 -3.38 9.97
C VAL A 142 -16.24 -3.62 8.47
N ALA A 143 -16.53 -2.55 7.71
CA ALA A 143 -16.74 -2.65 6.27
C ALA A 143 -15.50 -3.17 5.55
N TYR A 144 -14.30 -2.70 5.95
CA TYR A 144 -13.03 -3.20 5.44
C TYR A 144 -12.84 -4.70 5.69
N GLY A 145 -13.13 -5.17 6.90
CA GLY A 145 -13.07 -6.60 7.25
C GLY A 145 -14.05 -7.44 6.42
N LEU A 146 -15.32 -7.03 6.31
CA LEU A 146 -16.34 -7.71 5.52
C LEU A 146 -15.98 -7.79 4.03
N THR A 147 -15.44 -6.71 3.47
CA THR A 147 -14.97 -6.69 2.07
C THR A 147 -13.85 -7.72 1.85
N ASN A 148 -12.91 -7.84 2.79
CA ASN A 148 -11.84 -8.82 2.68
C ASN A 148 -12.31 -10.27 2.81
N ILE A 149 -13.33 -10.54 3.63
CA ILE A 149 -13.98 -11.84 3.72
C ILE A 149 -14.63 -12.18 2.36
N LEU A 150 -15.38 -11.25 1.78
CA LEU A 150 -15.99 -11.44 0.46
C LEU A 150 -14.93 -11.67 -0.62
N ASN A 151 -13.85 -10.92 -0.63
CA ASN A 151 -12.74 -11.08 -1.56
C ASN A 151 -12.13 -12.49 -1.45
N ALA A 152 -11.91 -12.98 -0.23
CA ALA A 152 -11.40 -14.33 -0.01
C ALA A 152 -12.33 -15.41 -0.56
N CYS A 153 -13.65 -15.25 -0.42
CA CYS A 153 -14.64 -16.18 -0.99
C CYS A 153 -14.58 -16.26 -2.53
N PHE A 154 -14.16 -15.20 -3.20
CA PHE A 154 -13.98 -15.18 -4.66
C PHE A 154 -12.53 -15.41 -5.10
N GLY A 155 -11.65 -15.84 -4.19
CA GLY A 155 -10.23 -16.08 -4.48
C GLY A 155 -9.44 -14.83 -4.83
N CYS A 156 -9.96 -13.65 -4.48
CA CYS A 156 -9.27 -12.39 -4.70
C CYS A 156 -8.19 -12.13 -3.63
N LEU A 157 -7.19 -11.33 -3.99
CA LEU A 157 -6.18 -10.88 -3.04
C LEU A 157 -6.80 -9.94 -1.98
N PRO A 158 -6.26 -9.94 -0.75
CA PRO A 158 -6.67 -8.99 0.27
C PRO A 158 -6.50 -7.54 -0.21
N THR A 159 -7.51 -6.72 0.05
CA THR A 159 -7.43 -5.28 -0.24
C THR A 159 -6.89 -4.52 0.97
N ALA A 160 -6.32 -3.36 0.70
CA ALA A 160 -5.88 -2.39 1.70
C ALA A 160 -6.37 -0.99 1.33
N THR A 161 -6.33 -0.06 2.27
CA THR A 161 -6.52 1.35 1.96
C THR A 161 -5.24 1.91 1.33
N TYR A 162 -5.40 2.80 0.36
CA TYR A 162 -4.29 3.43 -0.35
C TYR A 162 -4.29 4.93 -0.09
N SER A 163 -3.29 5.43 0.63
CA SER A 163 -3.15 6.85 0.96
C SER A 163 -3.06 7.77 -0.27
N GLN A 164 -2.67 7.21 -1.43
CA GLN A 164 -2.71 7.95 -2.70
C GLN A 164 -4.13 8.38 -3.08
N ASN A 165 -5.13 7.53 -2.81
CA ASN A 165 -6.54 7.86 -3.04
C ASN A 165 -7.01 8.99 -2.13
N VAL A 166 -6.52 9.06 -0.89
CA VAL A 166 -6.75 10.19 0.02
C VAL A 166 -6.30 11.50 -0.62
N GLY A 167 -5.11 11.50 -1.23
CA GLY A 167 -4.59 12.66 -1.96
C GLY A 167 -5.48 13.08 -3.13
N ILE A 168 -6.01 12.13 -3.90
CA ILE A 168 -6.93 12.39 -5.01
C ILE A 168 -8.24 13.00 -4.50
N VAL A 169 -8.87 12.39 -3.50
CA VAL A 169 -10.15 12.85 -2.94
C VAL A 169 -10.00 14.21 -2.28
N THR A 170 -8.90 14.45 -1.55
CA THR A 170 -8.60 15.74 -0.93
C THR A 170 -8.41 16.85 -1.97
N THR A 171 -7.77 16.55 -3.09
CA THR A 171 -7.53 17.52 -4.17
C THR A 171 -8.78 17.79 -5.01
N THR A 172 -9.51 16.75 -5.35
CA THR A 172 -10.71 16.87 -6.22
C THR A 172 -11.96 17.25 -5.46
N LYS A 173 -11.97 17.05 -4.13
CA LYS A 173 -13.15 17.23 -3.26
C LYS A 173 -14.36 16.39 -3.69
N VAL A 174 -14.15 15.33 -4.46
CA VAL A 174 -15.22 14.43 -4.90
C VAL A 174 -15.47 13.40 -3.80
N ILE A 175 -16.52 13.65 -3.01
CA ILE A 175 -16.96 12.80 -1.89
C ILE A 175 -18.35 12.18 -2.12
N ASN A 176 -18.91 12.38 -3.31
CA ASN A 176 -20.24 11.90 -3.62
C ASN A 176 -20.26 10.37 -3.74
N ARG A 177 -21.12 9.73 -2.96
CA ARG A 177 -21.28 8.26 -2.93
C ARG A 177 -21.70 7.69 -4.29
N CYS A 178 -22.48 8.41 -5.08
CA CYS A 178 -22.90 7.97 -6.41
C CYS A 178 -21.71 7.89 -7.39
N VAL A 179 -20.77 8.83 -7.32
CA VAL A 179 -19.56 8.82 -8.16
C VAL A 179 -18.67 7.62 -7.83
N LEU A 180 -18.47 7.37 -6.53
CA LEU A 180 -17.69 6.20 -6.08
C LEU A 180 -18.40 4.88 -6.40
N GLY A 181 -19.74 4.84 -6.26
CA GLY A 181 -20.56 3.70 -6.66
C GLY A 181 -20.47 3.40 -8.15
N LEU A 182 -20.52 4.44 -8.99
CA LEU A 182 -20.37 4.28 -10.44
C LEU A 182 -18.97 3.75 -10.80
N ALA A 183 -17.92 4.23 -10.15
CA ALA A 183 -16.57 3.73 -10.34
C ALA A 183 -16.48 2.22 -9.96
N ALA A 184 -17.11 1.82 -8.86
CA ALA A 184 -17.16 0.41 -8.45
C ALA A 184 -17.91 -0.46 -9.49
N VAL A 185 -19.01 0.02 -10.05
CA VAL A 185 -19.75 -0.67 -11.12
C VAL A 185 -18.90 -0.82 -12.38
N ILE A 186 -18.19 0.23 -12.79
CA ILE A 186 -17.28 0.16 -13.95
C ILE A 186 -16.19 -0.89 -13.74
N LEU A 187 -15.59 -0.92 -12.53
CA LEU A 187 -14.58 -1.92 -12.18
C LEU A 187 -15.17 -3.34 -12.15
N ALA A 188 -16.37 -3.52 -11.63
CA ALA A 188 -17.05 -4.81 -11.61
C ALA A 188 -17.33 -5.32 -13.05
N VAL A 189 -17.83 -4.44 -13.93
CA VAL A 189 -18.05 -4.79 -15.35
C VAL A 189 -16.73 -5.15 -16.03
N ALA A 190 -15.66 -4.36 -15.79
CA ALA A 190 -14.34 -4.66 -16.34
C ALA A 190 -13.79 -6.01 -15.84
N GLY A 191 -14.07 -6.39 -14.59
CA GLY A 191 -13.69 -7.69 -14.02
C GLY A 191 -14.44 -8.89 -14.63
N ILE A 192 -15.66 -8.69 -15.15
CA ILE A 192 -16.45 -9.73 -15.78
C ILE A 192 -16.02 -9.99 -17.24
N VAL A 193 -15.25 -9.07 -17.84
CA VAL A 193 -14.79 -9.19 -19.23
C VAL A 193 -13.34 -9.68 -19.28
N PRO A 194 -13.09 -11.00 -19.53
CA PRO A 194 -11.72 -11.56 -19.54
C PRO A 194 -10.78 -10.90 -20.54
N LYS A 195 -11.30 -10.40 -21.67
CA LYS A 195 -10.50 -9.66 -22.64
C LYS A 195 -9.82 -8.42 -22.08
N PHE A 196 -10.49 -7.72 -21.16
CA PHE A 196 -9.90 -6.58 -20.47
C PHE A 196 -8.75 -7.02 -19.55
N SER A 197 -8.95 -8.07 -18.79
CA SER A 197 -7.91 -8.67 -17.96
C SER A 197 -6.73 -9.18 -18.81
N ALA A 198 -7.01 -9.90 -19.90
CA ALA A 198 -6.00 -10.38 -20.82
C ALA A 198 -5.19 -9.22 -21.44
N LEU A 199 -5.83 -8.10 -21.78
CA LEU A 199 -5.14 -6.91 -22.25
C LEU A 199 -4.16 -6.35 -21.21
N LEU A 200 -4.57 -6.29 -19.95
CA LEU A 200 -3.70 -5.84 -18.88
C LEU A 200 -2.49 -6.77 -18.66
N THR A 201 -2.65 -8.07 -18.86
CA THR A 201 -1.53 -9.03 -18.73
C THR A 201 -0.55 -8.98 -19.89
N THR A 202 -0.91 -8.36 -21.02
CA THR A 202 0.03 -8.13 -22.14
C THR A 202 1.01 -6.99 -21.89
N ILE A 203 0.79 -6.19 -20.83
CA ILE A 203 1.68 -5.06 -20.51
C ILE A 203 3.04 -5.62 -20.09
N PRO A 204 4.14 -5.28 -20.79
CA PRO A 204 5.46 -5.76 -20.45
C PRO A 204 5.87 -5.36 -19.04
N GLN A 205 6.55 -6.25 -18.32
CA GLN A 205 6.96 -5.99 -16.94
C GLN A 205 7.87 -4.75 -16.83
N CYS A 206 8.69 -4.46 -17.85
CA CYS A 206 9.53 -3.25 -17.87
C CYS A 206 8.70 -1.95 -17.83
N VAL A 207 7.55 -1.92 -18.51
CA VAL A 207 6.61 -0.78 -18.45
C VAL A 207 6.04 -0.63 -17.05
N LEU A 208 5.58 -1.74 -16.46
CA LEU A 208 5.08 -1.75 -15.07
C LEU A 208 6.19 -1.33 -14.09
N GLY A 209 7.41 -1.80 -14.28
CA GLY A 209 8.57 -1.43 -13.48
C GLY A 209 8.83 0.08 -13.49
N GLY A 210 8.86 0.69 -14.68
CA GLY A 210 9.05 2.14 -14.82
C GLY A 210 7.97 2.96 -14.12
N ALA A 211 6.70 2.52 -14.18
CA ALA A 211 5.61 3.18 -13.50
C ALA A 211 5.64 2.96 -11.97
N THR A 212 5.90 1.72 -11.51
CA THR A 212 5.84 1.36 -10.09
C THR A 212 6.99 1.93 -9.25
N VAL A 213 8.17 2.18 -9.82
CA VAL A 213 9.26 2.87 -9.12
C VAL A 213 8.78 4.20 -8.54
N SER A 214 8.04 5.00 -9.32
CA SER A 214 7.53 6.30 -8.85
C SER A 214 6.48 6.14 -7.74
N VAL A 215 5.66 5.09 -7.82
CA VAL A 215 4.67 4.77 -6.78
C VAL A 215 5.36 4.37 -5.48
N PHE A 216 6.33 3.45 -5.54
CA PHE A 216 7.04 2.98 -4.35
C PHE A 216 7.87 4.09 -3.71
N ALA A 217 8.47 4.97 -4.52
CA ALA A 217 9.12 6.18 -4.04
C ALA A 217 8.12 7.08 -3.28
N SER A 218 6.91 7.27 -3.81
CA SER A 218 5.88 8.06 -3.14
C SER A 218 5.42 7.45 -1.83
N ILE A 219 5.31 6.11 -1.75
CA ILE A 219 4.98 5.39 -0.51
C ILE A 219 6.08 5.59 0.54
N ALA A 220 7.35 5.40 0.14
CA ALA A 220 8.49 5.61 1.03
C ALA A 220 8.55 7.06 1.55
N MET A 221 8.36 8.04 0.67
CA MET A 221 8.36 9.45 1.05
C MET A 221 7.18 9.84 1.93
N THR A 222 6.01 9.25 1.73
CA THR A 222 4.86 9.43 2.64
C THR A 222 5.19 8.88 4.02
N GLY A 223 5.78 7.69 4.09
CA GLY A 223 6.27 7.11 5.34
C GLY A 223 7.33 7.99 6.02
N MET A 224 8.27 8.54 5.25
CA MET A 224 9.30 9.46 5.77
C MET A 224 8.70 10.75 6.30
N LYS A 225 7.70 11.32 5.63
CA LYS A 225 6.99 12.51 6.13
C LYS A 225 6.29 12.26 7.46
N LEU A 226 5.66 11.08 7.63
CA LEU A 226 5.05 10.69 8.89
C LEU A 226 6.08 10.54 10.00
N VAL A 227 7.24 9.95 9.70
CA VAL A 227 8.36 9.86 10.65
C VAL A 227 8.88 11.25 11.02
N ALA A 228 9.09 12.11 10.02
CA ALA A 228 9.59 13.47 10.23
C ALA A 228 8.60 14.42 10.93
N SER A 229 7.31 14.08 10.97
CA SER A 229 6.29 14.84 11.70
C SER A 229 6.30 14.57 13.21
N ALA A 230 6.96 13.50 13.65
CA ALA A 230 7.19 13.19 15.05
C ALA A 230 8.50 13.84 15.52
N GLU A 231 8.64 14.08 16.81
CA GLU A 231 9.90 14.54 17.39
C GLU A 231 10.99 13.47 17.18
N MET A 232 11.99 13.80 16.38
CA MET A 232 13.10 12.91 16.02
C MET A 232 14.27 13.07 16.99
N ASP A 233 14.05 12.70 18.25
CA ASP A 233 15.11 12.54 19.22
C ASP A 233 15.98 11.31 18.92
N TYR A 234 17.07 11.13 19.68
CA TYR A 234 17.98 9.99 19.49
C TYR A 234 17.27 8.64 19.65
N ARG A 235 16.30 8.54 20.57
CA ARG A 235 15.51 7.34 20.82
C ARG A 235 14.63 6.99 19.63
N ASN A 236 13.81 7.94 19.17
CA ASN A 236 12.89 7.74 18.06
C ASN A 236 13.63 7.47 16.75
N SER A 237 14.74 8.17 16.51
CA SER A 237 15.64 7.93 15.38
C SER A 237 16.22 6.50 15.39
N SER A 238 16.63 6.02 16.58
CA SER A 238 17.14 4.64 16.74
C SER A 238 16.07 3.60 16.50
N ILE A 239 14.85 3.82 17.02
CA ILE A 239 13.69 2.91 16.81
C ILE A 239 13.38 2.80 15.31
N VAL A 240 13.21 3.92 14.64
CA VAL A 240 12.89 3.95 13.20
C VAL A 240 14.01 3.35 12.37
N GLY A 241 15.26 3.73 12.66
CA GLY A 241 16.44 3.24 11.94
C GLY A 241 16.62 1.73 12.06
N LEU A 242 16.60 1.19 13.29
CA LEU A 242 16.76 -0.24 13.53
C LEU A 242 15.57 -1.05 12.99
N ALA A 243 14.35 -0.58 13.17
CA ALA A 243 13.16 -1.27 12.64
C ALA A 243 13.19 -1.31 11.10
N ALA A 244 13.55 -0.22 10.44
CA ALA A 244 13.69 -0.18 8.99
C ALA A 244 14.85 -1.07 8.50
N ALA A 245 16.03 -0.96 9.13
CA ALA A 245 17.21 -1.72 8.74
C ALA A 245 16.99 -3.24 8.86
N LEU A 246 16.46 -3.70 9.99
CA LEU A 246 16.21 -5.12 10.21
C LEU A 246 15.03 -5.62 9.37
N GLY A 247 13.94 -4.84 9.25
CA GLY A 247 12.79 -5.22 8.44
C GLY A 247 13.14 -5.37 6.96
N VAL A 248 13.82 -4.39 6.37
CA VAL A 248 14.25 -4.45 4.97
C VAL A 248 15.42 -5.41 4.80
N GLY A 249 16.42 -5.36 5.68
CA GLY A 249 17.63 -6.18 5.58
C GLY A 249 17.35 -7.67 5.59
N VAL A 250 16.52 -8.15 6.51
CA VAL A 250 16.16 -9.58 6.60
C VAL A 250 15.33 -10.01 5.38
N SER A 251 14.41 -9.17 4.90
CA SER A 251 13.60 -9.49 3.71
C SER A 251 14.44 -9.59 2.43
N GLN A 252 15.56 -8.89 2.34
CA GLN A 252 16.50 -8.97 1.22
C GLN A 252 17.49 -10.13 1.37
N ALA A 253 17.80 -10.52 2.60
CA ALA A 253 18.73 -11.58 2.92
C ALA A 253 18.00 -12.82 3.49
N THR A 254 16.98 -13.31 2.77
CA THR A 254 16.14 -14.44 3.23
C THR A 254 16.93 -15.71 3.55
N ALA A 255 18.07 -15.92 2.88
CA ALA A 255 19.00 -17.02 3.18
C ALA A 255 19.58 -16.96 4.60
N ALA A 256 19.62 -15.78 5.24
CA ALA A 256 20.10 -15.64 6.62
C ALA A 256 19.19 -16.35 7.63
N LEU A 257 17.94 -16.64 7.27
CA LEU A 257 16.99 -17.38 8.11
C LEU A 257 16.87 -18.86 7.74
N SER A 258 17.71 -19.40 6.86
CA SER A 258 17.61 -20.78 6.33
C SER A 258 17.73 -21.87 7.41
N THR A 259 18.41 -21.59 8.52
CA THR A 259 18.57 -22.53 9.65
C THR A 259 17.44 -22.45 10.68
N PHE A 260 16.54 -21.47 10.56
CA PHE A 260 15.42 -21.31 11.47
C PHE A 260 14.23 -22.18 11.06
N PRO A 261 13.31 -22.50 12.00
CA PRO A 261 12.09 -23.22 11.68
C PRO A 261 11.26 -22.52 10.60
N ALA A 262 10.50 -23.30 9.80
CA ALA A 262 9.74 -22.80 8.66
C ALA A 262 8.75 -21.65 9.02
N TRP A 263 8.17 -21.68 10.22
CA TRP A 263 7.28 -20.61 10.67
C TRP A 263 8.00 -19.26 10.86
N VAL A 264 9.29 -19.28 11.30
CA VAL A 264 10.11 -18.07 11.43
C VAL A 264 10.39 -17.47 10.05
N THR A 265 10.81 -18.30 9.11
CA THR A 265 11.11 -17.86 7.74
C THR A 265 9.86 -17.34 7.03
N THR A 266 8.69 -17.93 7.29
CA THR A 266 7.42 -17.51 6.70
C THR A 266 6.96 -16.16 7.28
N ILE A 267 7.02 -15.97 8.59
CA ILE A 267 6.52 -14.76 9.26
C ILE A 267 7.50 -13.60 9.09
N PHE A 268 8.79 -13.83 9.33
CA PHE A 268 9.80 -12.76 9.41
C PHE A 268 10.61 -12.58 8.13
N GLY A 269 10.82 -13.64 7.36
CA GLY A 269 11.61 -13.58 6.13
C GLY A 269 10.82 -13.04 4.93
N LYS A 270 9.52 -13.30 4.87
CA LYS A 270 8.69 -12.88 3.73
C LYS A 270 8.02 -11.52 3.90
N SER A 271 7.88 -11.02 5.12
CA SER A 271 7.19 -9.76 5.39
C SER A 271 8.09 -8.76 6.13
N PRO A 272 8.69 -7.81 5.41
CA PRO A 272 9.51 -6.75 6.02
C PRO A 272 8.70 -5.89 7.00
N VAL A 273 7.39 -5.77 6.77
CA VAL A 273 6.49 -4.93 7.57
C VAL A 273 6.28 -5.54 8.95
N VAL A 274 6.00 -6.85 9.01
CA VAL A 274 5.76 -7.55 10.27
C VAL A 274 6.99 -7.45 11.16
N LEU A 275 8.17 -7.75 10.61
CA LEU A 275 9.42 -7.69 11.36
C LEU A 275 9.73 -6.27 11.84
N ALA A 276 9.62 -5.28 10.96
CA ALA A 276 9.83 -3.87 11.32
C ALA A 276 8.88 -3.40 12.42
N THR A 277 7.60 -3.80 12.34
CA THR A 277 6.60 -3.41 13.34
C THR A 277 6.90 -4.04 14.70
N ILE A 278 7.22 -5.34 14.73
CA ILE A 278 7.56 -6.02 15.99
C ILE A 278 8.80 -5.38 16.63
N ILE A 279 9.82 -5.10 15.83
CA ILE A 279 11.04 -4.44 16.33
C ILE A 279 10.74 -3.04 16.82
N ALA A 280 9.96 -2.25 16.07
CA ALA A 280 9.59 -0.90 16.49
C ALA A 280 8.83 -0.91 17.82
N VAL A 281 7.85 -1.80 17.97
CA VAL A 281 7.08 -1.96 19.22
C VAL A 281 7.98 -2.42 20.36
N ALA A 282 8.81 -3.45 20.14
CA ALA A 282 9.72 -3.96 21.15
C ALA A 282 10.71 -2.87 21.61
N LEU A 283 11.34 -2.17 20.69
CA LEU A 283 12.26 -1.08 21.02
C LEU A 283 11.54 0.09 21.71
N ASN A 284 10.30 0.39 21.32
CA ASN A 284 9.53 1.44 21.96
C ASN A 284 9.18 1.11 23.41
N VAL A 285 9.01 -0.17 23.74
CA VAL A 285 8.75 -0.63 25.13
C VAL A 285 10.06 -0.70 25.93
N ILE A 286 11.15 -1.19 25.32
CA ILE A 286 12.43 -1.43 26.00
C ILE A 286 13.20 -0.13 26.24
N LEU A 287 13.22 0.79 25.27
CA LEU A 287 13.99 2.01 25.36
C LEU A 287 13.30 3.02 26.27
N PRO A 288 14.02 3.62 27.24
CA PRO A 288 13.43 4.57 28.16
C PRO A 288 12.92 5.81 27.41
N LYS A 289 11.74 6.30 27.80
CA LYS A 289 11.16 7.52 27.24
C LYS A 289 12.05 8.74 27.49
N SER A 290 12.14 9.62 26.52
CA SER A 290 12.82 10.90 26.63
C SER A 290 12.18 11.77 27.75
N ARG A 291 12.94 12.71 28.29
CA ARG A 291 12.40 13.67 29.29
C ARG A 291 11.28 14.52 28.72
N ASP A 292 11.36 14.85 27.43
CA ASP A 292 10.36 15.70 26.77
C ASP A 292 9.08 14.89 26.45
N GLU A 293 9.19 13.64 26.04
CA GLU A 293 8.04 12.73 25.91
C GLU A 293 7.28 12.54 27.21
N LYS A 294 8.00 12.39 28.35
CA LYS A 294 7.35 12.27 29.66
C LYS A 294 6.56 13.52 30.04
N LYS A 295 7.11 14.70 29.77
CA LYS A 295 6.42 15.97 30.03
C LYS A 295 5.19 16.16 29.15
N GLU A 296 5.28 15.73 27.88
CA GLU A 296 4.16 15.81 26.95
C GLU A 296 3.03 14.83 27.33
N GLU A 297 3.37 13.61 27.76
CA GLU A 297 2.38 12.66 28.30
C GLU A 297 1.71 13.20 29.57
N GLU A 298 2.49 13.76 30.50
CA GLU A 298 1.95 14.37 31.72
C GLU A 298 1.02 15.55 31.38
N ARG A 299 1.34 16.34 30.35
CA ARG A 299 0.49 17.42 29.89
C ARG A 299 -0.81 16.91 29.26
N LYS A 300 -0.72 15.91 28.39
CA LYS A 300 -1.91 15.28 27.77
C LYS A 300 -2.80 14.59 28.81
N GLN A 301 -2.21 13.93 29.82
CA GLN A 301 -2.99 13.35 30.91
C GLN A 301 -3.75 14.42 31.70
N LYS A 302 -3.12 15.54 32.01
CA LYS A 302 -3.79 16.65 32.70
C LYS A 302 -4.92 17.26 31.85
N GLU A 303 -4.69 17.44 30.53
CA GLU A 303 -5.72 17.94 29.61
C GLU A 303 -6.94 16.99 29.54
N VAL A 304 -6.70 15.67 29.54
CA VAL A 304 -7.78 14.65 29.57
C VAL A 304 -8.51 14.65 30.92
N GLU A 305 -7.80 14.75 32.03
CA GLU A 305 -8.40 14.85 33.37
C GLU A 305 -9.27 16.11 33.51
N GLU A 306 -8.76 17.26 33.04
CA GLU A 306 -9.53 18.51 33.05
C GLU A 306 -10.75 18.46 32.10
N GLN A 307 -10.67 17.67 31.03
CA GLN A 307 -11.81 17.49 30.11
C GLN A 307 -12.86 16.57 30.72
N LEU A 308 -12.45 15.49 31.39
CA LEU A 308 -13.35 14.61 32.13
C LEU A 308 -14.04 15.32 33.30
N GLU A 309 -13.32 16.22 34.00
CA GLU A 309 -13.93 17.01 35.07
C GLU A 309 -14.95 18.03 34.55
N ARG A 310 -14.71 18.61 33.36
CA ARG A 310 -15.67 19.50 32.69
C ARG A 310 -16.93 18.75 32.27
N ASP A 311 -16.76 17.61 31.61
CA ASP A 311 -17.86 16.76 31.19
C ASP A 311 -18.70 16.26 32.39
N HIS A 312 -18.03 15.91 33.52
CA HIS A 312 -18.73 15.53 34.77
C HIS A 312 -19.53 16.66 35.40
N LYS A 313 -19.06 17.92 35.26
CA LYS A 313 -19.80 19.09 35.79
C LYS A 313 -21.01 19.43 34.90
N GLU A 314 -20.87 19.30 33.58
CA GLU A 314 -22.00 19.50 32.64
C GLU A 314 -23.10 18.42 32.78
N PHE A 315 -22.75 17.21 33.18
CA PHE A 315 -23.74 16.15 33.45
C PHE A 315 -24.40 16.23 34.85
N SER A 316 -23.88 17.06 35.75
CA SER A 316 -24.40 17.22 37.13
C SER A 316 -25.27 18.48 37.31
N GLU A 317 -25.35 19.34 36.31
CA GLU A 317 -26.30 20.46 36.20
C GLU A 317 -27.47 20.06 35.30
#